data_bacc1aae828f0f334942b9aa6a1e27f1
#
_entry.id   bacc1aae828f0f334942b9aa6a1e27f1
#
_cell.length_a   1.000
_cell.length_b   1.000
_cell.length_c   1.000
_cell.angle_alpha   90.00
_cell.angle_beta   90.00
_cell.angle_gamma   90.00
#
_symmetry.space_group_name_H-M   'P 1'
#
loop_
_entity.id
_entity.type
_entity.pdbx_description
1 polymer ?
#
loop_
_entity_poly.entity_id
_entity_poly.type
_entity_poly.pdbx_seq_one_letter_code
_entity_poly.pdbx_strand_id
1 'polypeptide(L)'
;MKSSKVPHGRYSRLGALASLAGRVASNVAWEGAKQFAQGNRPSRKDLVMSPANIAHVADKLADLRGAAMKVGQLLSMDAGDLIPPELSDLLARLRNHATPMPSTQLNQVLTEQWGPEWKQDFTHFRFSPIASASIGQVHEAYTDAGDKVAVKVQYPRIKDSIDSDVDNVITLLRLSGLIPKDANYQALLDEAKQQLHDEADYRKEAKAMMRFNERLNAHTDLVVPNIHSTLTTDRVLTMDFMAGEPIETLTKAEPAVRHRAVSQLFTLLFEEVFVFGEVQTDPNFANYLYQPESGRIVLLDFGATRQYTSRFTEGYRKLFLAAIEKDNPGIDAALTQIGFFAEAILPEQKASVLELVNTACEPIATDAPFNFGQADLATRLRNRGMALSMEQGYWHTPPADALFLHRKIAGLYLLAAKLDVTLNVRALLMPYLTAERVKTA
;
A
#
# COMPACT_ATOMS: atom_id res chain seq x y z
N MET A 1 -19.50 3.87 -19.48
CA MET A 1 -18.24 4.47 -18.97
C MET A 1 -17.35 4.79 -20.16
N LYS A 2 -16.72 5.96 -20.21
CA LYS A 2 -15.76 6.29 -21.29
C LYS A 2 -14.47 5.49 -21.04
N SER A 3 -14.04 4.66 -21.98
CA SER A 3 -12.75 3.98 -21.94
C SER A 3 -11.68 4.89 -22.52
N SER A 4 -10.47 4.92 -21.94
CA SER A 4 -9.35 5.67 -22.50
C SER A 4 -8.19 4.73 -22.84
N LYS A 5 -7.57 4.95 -24.02
CA LYS A 5 -6.36 4.22 -24.41
C LYS A 5 -5.23 4.56 -23.44
N VAL A 6 -4.57 3.55 -22.92
CA VAL A 6 -3.35 3.73 -22.14
C VAL A 6 -2.25 4.25 -23.07
N PRO A 7 -1.57 5.37 -22.79
CA PRO A 7 -0.54 5.94 -23.67
C PRO A 7 0.62 4.95 -23.85
N HIS A 8 1.05 4.76 -25.10
CA HIS A 8 2.14 3.86 -25.45
C HIS A 8 3.36 4.65 -25.94
N GLY A 9 4.48 4.54 -25.24
CA GLY A 9 5.79 5.01 -25.70
C GLY A 9 6.39 6.18 -24.92
N ARG A 10 7.74 6.12 -24.78
CA ARG A 10 8.56 7.08 -24.04
C ARG A 10 8.46 8.52 -24.57
N TYR A 11 8.34 8.68 -25.88
CA TYR A 11 8.28 10.01 -26.54
C TYR A 11 6.91 10.70 -26.38
N SER A 12 5.80 9.96 -26.39
CA SER A 12 4.47 10.55 -26.17
C SER A 12 4.28 11.04 -24.73
N ARG A 13 4.94 10.38 -23.78
CA ARG A 13 4.91 10.75 -22.36
C ARG A 13 5.80 11.95 -22.07
N LEU A 14 7.01 12.04 -22.65
CA LEU A 14 7.85 13.22 -22.57
C LEU A 14 7.19 14.46 -23.16
N GLY A 15 6.54 14.35 -24.31
CA GLY A 15 5.77 15.44 -24.92
C GLY A 15 4.59 15.90 -24.02
N ALA A 16 3.94 14.96 -23.34
CA ALA A 16 2.88 15.27 -22.39
C ALA A 16 3.41 16.04 -21.15
N LEU A 17 4.59 15.68 -20.64
CA LEU A 17 5.25 16.37 -19.52
C LEU A 17 5.70 17.78 -19.91
N ALA A 18 6.33 17.94 -21.08
CA ALA A 18 6.72 19.25 -21.59
C ALA A 18 5.50 20.19 -21.78
N SER A 19 4.38 19.64 -22.28
CA SER A 19 3.11 20.36 -22.41
C SER A 19 2.53 20.79 -21.05
N LEU A 20 2.64 19.94 -20.03
CA LEU A 20 2.19 20.28 -18.68
C LEU A 20 3.06 21.38 -18.06
N ALA A 21 4.40 21.22 -18.13
CA ALA A 21 5.31 22.25 -17.63
C ALA A 21 5.04 23.62 -18.26
N GLY A 22 4.78 23.64 -19.57
CA GLY A 22 4.38 24.84 -20.28
C GLY A 22 3.05 25.44 -19.78
N ARG A 23 2.04 24.61 -19.51
CA ARG A 23 0.75 25.08 -18.98
C ARG A 23 0.85 25.60 -17.56
N VAL A 24 1.56 24.88 -16.68
CA VAL A 24 1.78 25.34 -15.31
C VAL A 24 2.56 26.66 -15.29
N ALA A 25 3.60 26.78 -16.09
CA ALA A 25 4.36 28.03 -16.22
C ALA A 25 3.49 29.19 -16.75
N SER A 26 2.67 28.92 -17.77
CA SER A 26 1.70 29.90 -18.31
C SER A 26 0.68 30.34 -17.25
N ASN A 27 0.10 29.40 -16.50
CA ASN A 27 -0.86 29.73 -15.45
C ASN A 27 -0.23 30.50 -14.30
N VAL A 28 0.98 30.13 -13.87
CA VAL A 28 1.73 30.86 -12.83
C VAL A 28 2.02 32.31 -13.29
N ALA A 29 2.43 32.50 -14.54
CA ALA A 29 2.67 33.83 -15.10
C ALA A 29 1.38 34.66 -15.17
N TRP A 30 0.28 34.05 -15.63
CA TRP A 30 -1.02 34.72 -15.76
C TRP A 30 -1.63 35.07 -14.40
N GLU A 31 -1.68 34.11 -13.47
CA GLU A 31 -2.24 34.32 -12.14
C GLU A 31 -1.39 35.31 -11.32
N GLY A 32 -0.04 35.23 -11.47
CA GLY A 32 0.90 36.20 -10.90
C GLY A 32 0.63 37.61 -11.42
N ALA A 33 0.50 37.80 -12.73
CA ALA A 33 0.21 39.09 -13.32
C ALA A 33 -1.16 39.65 -12.87
N LYS A 34 -2.18 38.79 -12.77
CA LYS A 34 -3.52 39.14 -12.31
C LYS A 34 -3.53 39.57 -10.84
N GLN A 35 -2.87 38.84 -9.96
CA GLN A 35 -2.80 39.17 -8.53
C GLN A 35 -1.95 40.42 -8.26
N PHE A 36 -0.86 40.61 -9.03
CA PHE A 36 -0.08 41.87 -8.98
C PHE A 36 -0.94 43.06 -9.41
N ALA A 37 -1.77 42.93 -10.47
CA ALA A 37 -2.69 43.96 -10.90
C ALA A 37 -3.77 44.29 -9.85
N GLN A 38 -4.10 43.34 -8.97
CA GLN A 38 -5.03 43.50 -7.85
C GLN A 38 -4.36 43.99 -6.54
N GLY A 39 -3.05 44.30 -6.58
CA GLY A 39 -2.30 44.80 -5.42
C GLY A 39 -1.82 43.71 -4.45
N ASN A 40 -2.05 42.42 -4.79
CA ASN A 40 -1.58 41.31 -3.99
C ASN A 40 -0.14 40.89 -4.38
N ARG A 41 0.67 40.45 -3.41
CA ARG A 41 1.99 39.86 -3.64
C ARG A 41 1.98 38.38 -3.29
N PRO A 42 1.46 37.49 -4.18
CA PRO A 42 1.43 36.08 -3.89
C PRO A 42 2.83 35.50 -3.86
N SER A 43 3.07 34.51 -2.98
CA SER A 43 4.32 33.75 -3.01
C SER A 43 4.38 32.86 -4.28
N ARG A 44 5.58 32.51 -4.74
CA ARG A 44 5.72 31.54 -5.85
C ARG A 44 5.04 30.22 -5.51
N LYS A 45 5.02 29.83 -4.26
CA LYS A 45 4.37 28.61 -3.77
C LYS A 45 2.86 28.66 -3.99
N ASP A 46 2.22 29.78 -3.62
CA ASP A 46 0.76 29.95 -3.76
C ASP A 46 0.32 29.92 -5.24
N LEU A 47 1.12 30.50 -6.13
CA LEU A 47 0.86 30.50 -7.57
C LEU A 47 0.98 29.11 -8.19
N VAL A 48 1.99 28.34 -7.81
CA VAL A 48 2.21 26.97 -8.28
C VAL A 48 1.14 26.03 -7.71
N MET A 49 0.74 26.23 -6.46
CA MET A 49 -0.27 25.44 -5.73
C MET A 49 -1.72 25.88 -6.02
N SER A 50 -1.94 26.66 -7.08
CA SER A 50 -3.30 27.05 -7.45
C SER A 50 -4.18 25.83 -7.77
N PRO A 51 -5.51 25.85 -7.50
CA PRO A 51 -6.41 24.73 -7.77
C PRO A 51 -6.37 24.26 -9.23
N ALA A 52 -6.17 25.17 -10.17
CA ALA A 52 -6.05 24.84 -11.59
C ALA A 52 -4.77 24.06 -11.91
N ASN A 53 -3.63 24.42 -11.30
CA ASN A 53 -2.37 23.70 -11.48
C ASN A 53 -2.41 22.33 -10.80
N ILE A 54 -3.00 22.22 -9.61
CA ILE A 54 -3.23 20.94 -8.93
C ILE A 54 -4.10 20.02 -9.79
N ALA A 55 -5.18 20.53 -10.41
CA ALA A 55 -6.02 19.74 -11.31
C ALA A 55 -5.25 19.23 -12.52
N HIS A 56 -4.41 20.06 -13.15
CA HIS A 56 -3.58 19.64 -14.29
C HIS A 56 -2.53 18.59 -13.92
N VAL A 57 -1.92 18.71 -12.72
CA VAL A 57 -1.02 17.68 -12.18
C VAL A 57 -1.79 16.38 -11.92
N ALA A 58 -3.01 16.47 -11.38
CA ALA A 58 -3.91 15.35 -11.18
C ALA A 58 -4.18 14.57 -12.45
N ASP A 59 -4.62 15.28 -13.50
CA ASP A 59 -4.93 14.65 -14.77
C ASP A 59 -3.72 13.91 -15.35
N LYS A 60 -2.51 14.46 -15.18
CA LYS A 60 -1.29 13.83 -15.66
C LYS A 60 -0.84 12.66 -14.80
N LEU A 61 -0.98 12.74 -13.48
CA LEU A 61 -0.76 11.61 -12.59
C LEU A 61 -1.75 10.48 -12.85
N ALA A 62 -2.98 10.81 -13.27
CA ALA A 62 -3.96 9.80 -13.69
C ALA A 62 -3.53 8.99 -14.92
N ASP A 63 -2.75 9.57 -15.82
CA ASP A 63 -2.14 8.85 -16.95
C ASP A 63 -1.03 7.86 -16.51
N LEU A 64 -0.37 8.14 -15.37
CA LEU A 64 0.72 7.34 -14.77
C LEU A 64 0.25 6.44 -13.62
N ARG A 65 -1.01 6.10 -13.58
CA ARG A 65 -1.81 5.40 -12.56
C ARG A 65 -1.04 4.59 -11.51
N GLY A 66 -0.48 3.44 -11.91
CA GLY A 66 0.21 2.53 -11.01
C GLY A 66 1.43 3.17 -10.33
N ALA A 67 2.28 3.87 -11.10
CA ALA A 67 3.45 4.55 -10.59
C ALA A 67 3.05 5.71 -9.65
N ALA A 68 2.07 6.52 -10.03
CA ALA A 68 1.59 7.64 -9.21
C ALA A 68 1.00 7.16 -7.88
N MET A 69 0.18 6.10 -7.91
CA MET A 69 -0.39 5.51 -6.69
C MET A 69 0.70 4.94 -5.79
N LYS A 70 1.66 4.20 -6.33
CA LYS A 70 2.72 3.55 -5.56
C LYS A 70 3.69 4.57 -4.95
N VAL A 71 4.18 5.51 -5.75
CA VAL A 71 5.03 6.61 -5.26
C VAL A 71 4.28 7.42 -4.19
N GLY A 72 3.02 7.72 -4.42
CA GLY A 72 2.19 8.43 -3.45
C GLY A 72 1.98 7.65 -2.16
N GLN A 73 1.76 6.33 -2.25
CA GLN A 73 1.67 5.47 -1.08
C GLN A 73 2.97 5.49 -0.27
N LEU A 74 4.12 5.35 -0.92
CA LEU A 74 5.42 5.35 -0.25
C LEU A 74 5.75 6.72 0.35
N LEU A 75 5.53 7.80 -0.41
CA LEU A 75 5.72 9.16 0.10
C LEU A 75 4.84 9.47 1.32
N SER A 76 3.57 9.03 1.31
CA SER A 76 2.66 9.26 2.45
C SER A 76 3.06 8.51 3.72
N MET A 77 3.95 7.53 3.62
CA MET A 77 4.41 6.71 4.73
C MET A 77 5.73 7.19 5.31
N ASP A 78 6.71 7.45 4.43
CA ASP A 78 8.08 7.81 4.81
C ASP A 78 8.16 9.29 5.22
N ALA A 79 7.32 10.10 4.62
CA ALA A 79 7.31 11.54 4.80
C ALA A 79 6.29 12.02 5.85
N GLY A 80 5.49 11.14 6.46
CA GLY A 80 4.38 11.57 7.31
C GLY A 80 3.52 12.60 6.58
N ASP A 81 3.36 13.81 7.16
CA ASP A 81 2.67 14.94 6.49
C ASP A 81 3.58 15.79 5.59
N LEU A 82 4.71 15.27 5.10
CA LEU A 82 5.47 15.96 4.04
C LEU A 82 4.69 16.03 2.71
N ILE A 83 3.67 15.19 2.57
CA ILE A 83 2.71 15.33 1.49
C ILE A 83 1.67 16.38 1.92
N PRO A 84 1.60 17.52 1.23
CA PRO A 84 0.53 18.47 1.44
C PRO A 84 -0.84 17.78 1.38
N PRO A 85 -1.83 18.18 2.20
CA PRO A 85 -3.17 17.61 2.18
C PRO A 85 -3.76 17.55 0.75
N GLU A 86 -3.43 18.54 -0.07
CA GLU A 86 -3.85 18.64 -1.47
C GLU A 86 -3.32 17.49 -2.32
N LEU A 87 -2.09 17.03 -2.08
CA LEU A 87 -1.52 15.88 -2.78
C LEU A 87 -2.12 14.57 -2.28
N SER A 88 -2.36 14.45 -0.98
CA SER A 88 -3.03 13.29 -0.39
C SER A 88 -4.43 13.12 -0.97
N ASP A 89 -5.22 14.21 -1.04
CA ASP A 89 -6.55 14.23 -1.65
C ASP A 89 -6.50 13.90 -3.13
N LEU A 90 -5.48 14.40 -3.82
CA LEU A 90 -5.25 14.11 -5.23
C LEU A 90 -5.02 12.62 -5.47
N LEU A 91 -4.12 12.01 -4.71
CA LEU A 91 -3.79 10.59 -4.80
C LEU A 91 -5.00 9.70 -4.42
N ALA A 92 -5.80 10.14 -3.43
CA ALA A 92 -7.05 9.46 -3.07
C ALA A 92 -8.07 9.48 -4.24
N ARG A 93 -8.20 10.60 -4.95
CA ARG A 93 -9.06 10.71 -6.15
C ARG A 93 -8.58 9.82 -7.28
N LEU A 94 -7.28 9.71 -7.51
CA LEU A 94 -6.71 8.85 -8.54
C LEU A 94 -7.05 7.36 -8.33
N ARG A 95 -7.13 6.90 -7.08
CA ARG A 95 -7.56 5.54 -6.76
C ARG A 95 -8.99 5.25 -7.20
N ASN A 96 -9.88 6.23 -7.05
CA ASN A 96 -11.33 6.05 -7.27
C ASN A 96 -11.76 6.22 -8.74
N HIS A 97 -10.91 6.77 -9.61
CA HIS A 97 -11.26 7.14 -10.99
C HIS A 97 -10.46 6.40 -12.06
N ALA A 98 -10.05 5.15 -11.81
CA ALA A 98 -9.39 4.34 -12.83
C ALA A 98 -10.34 4.07 -14.01
N THR A 99 -10.05 4.68 -15.17
CA THR A 99 -10.81 4.42 -16.42
C THR A 99 -10.43 3.02 -16.93
N PRO A 100 -11.39 2.10 -17.20
CA PRO A 100 -11.09 0.78 -17.71
C PRO A 100 -10.33 0.82 -19.06
N MET A 101 -9.50 -0.18 -19.32
CA MET A 101 -8.92 -0.32 -20.65
C MET A 101 -10.02 -0.69 -21.67
N PRO A 102 -9.88 -0.28 -22.95
CA PRO A 102 -10.82 -0.68 -24.00
C PRO A 102 -10.85 -2.20 -24.19
N SER A 103 -12.01 -2.76 -24.54
CA SER A 103 -12.17 -4.20 -24.79
C SER A 103 -11.23 -4.74 -25.88
N THR A 104 -10.84 -3.88 -26.85
CA THR A 104 -9.85 -4.25 -27.87
C THR A 104 -8.45 -4.47 -27.28
N GLN A 105 -8.02 -3.63 -26.33
CA GLN A 105 -6.74 -3.83 -25.63
C GLN A 105 -6.81 -5.04 -24.71
N LEU A 106 -7.91 -5.23 -23.99
CA LEU A 106 -8.13 -6.42 -23.17
C LEU A 106 -8.01 -7.69 -24.02
N ASN A 107 -8.74 -7.77 -25.13
CA ASN A 107 -8.70 -8.93 -26.03
C ASN A 107 -7.29 -9.17 -26.59
N GLN A 108 -6.55 -8.09 -26.88
CA GLN A 108 -5.16 -8.22 -27.33
C GLN A 108 -4.30 -8.89 -26.27
N VAL A 109 -4.36 -8.42 -24.99
CA VAL A 109 -3.58 -9.02 -23.89
C VAL A 109 -3.96 -10.48 -23.68
N LEU A 110 -5.26 -10.80 -23.69
CA LEU A 110 -5.73 -12.17 -23.50
C LEU A 110 -5.28 -13.08 -24.67
N THR A 111 -5.34 -12.59 -25.90
CA THR A 111 -4.84 -13.33 -27.08
C THR A 111 -3.32 -13.55 -27.02
N GLU A 112 -2.56 -12.54 -26.57
CA GLU A 112 -1.10 -12.67 -26.39
C GLU A 112 -0.74 -13.70 -25.31
N GLN A 113 -1.55 -13.83 -24.25
CA GLN A 113 -1.25 -14.66 -23.09
C GLN A 113 -1.81 -16.08 -23.19
N TRP A 114 -2.98 -16.25 -23.78
CA TRP A 114 -3.73 -17.51 -23.85
C TRP A 114 -3.86 -18.06 -25.28
N GLY A 115 -3.42 -17.31 -26.29
CA GLY A 115 -3.57 -17.68 -27.68
C GLY A 115 -4.89 -17.18 -28.32
N PRO A 116 -5.03 -17.31 -29.65
CA PRO A 116 -6.18 -16.74 -30.39
C PRO A 116 -7.51 -17.40 -30.03
N GLU A 117 -7.51 -18.65 -29.61
CA GLU A 117 -8.71 -19.45 -29.31
C GLU A 117 -9.11 -19.39 -27.83
N TRP A 118 -8.52 -18.50 -27.02
CA TRP A 118 -8.72 -18.42 -25.57
C TRP A 118 -10.19 -18.39 -25.12
N LYS A 119 -11.09 -17.94 -25.97
CA LYS A 119 -12.52 -17.85 -25.63
C LYS A 119 -13.18 -19.22 -25.48
N GLN A 120 -12.56 -20.28 -25.99
CA GLN A 120 -13.08 -21.65 -25.86
C GLN A 120 -12.93 -22.18 -24.43
N ASP A 121 -11.98 -21.64 -23.66
CA ASP A 121 -11.76 -22.02 -22.26
C ASP A 121 -12.83 -21.48 -21.31
N PHE A 122 -13.75 -20.63 -21.83
CA PHE A 122 -14.76 -19.95 -21.03
C PHE A 122 -16.16 -20.05 -21.64
N THR A 123 -17.12 -20.44 -20.83
CA THR A 123 -18.56 -20.37 -21.21
C THR A 123 -19.06 -18.94 -21.19
N HIS A 124 -18.49 -18.10 -20.31
CA HIS A 124 -18.81 -16.67 -20.24
C HIS A 124 -17.58 -15.87 -19.77
N PHE A 125 -17.30 -14.74 -20.41
CA PHE A 125 -16.28 -13.79 -20.01
C PHE A 125 -16.86 -12.35 -20.02
N ARG A 126 -16.88 -11.71 -18.85
CA ARG A 126 -17.39 -10.36 -18.69
C ARG A 126 -16.32 -9.33 -19.06
N PHE A 127 -16.48 -8.67 -20.22
CA PHE A 127 -15.53 -7.65 -20.71
C PHE A 127 -15.52 -6.35 -19.88
N SER A 128 -16.63 -6.03 -19.19
CA SER A 128 -16.62 -4.92 -18.23
C SER A 128 -15.95 -5.36 -16.94
N PRO A 129 -14.92 -4.65 -16.47
CA PRO A 129 -14.25 -5.04 -15.23
C PRO A 129 -15.18 -4.91 -14.03
N ILE A 130 -14.99 -5.77 -13.04
CA ILE A 130 -15.67 -5.73 -11.74
C ILE A 130 -14.88 -4.92 -10.72
N ALA A 131 -13.55 -4.79 -10.91
CA ALA A 131 -12.67 -3.99 -10.05
C ALA A 131 -11.47 -3.47 -10.84
N SER A 132 -10.84 -2.42 -10.30
CA SER A 132 -9.55 -1.92 -10.77
C SER A 132 -8.44 -2.37 -9.82
N ALA A 133 -7.29 -2.77 -10.37
CA ALA A 133 -6.05 -3.01 -9.65
C ALA A 133 -5.05 -1.87 -9.91
N SER A 134 -3.94 -1.80 -9.16
CA SER A 134 -2.90 -0.78 -9.32
C SER A 134 -2.37 -0.72 -10.76
N ILE A 135 -2.10 -1.87 -11.34
CA ILE A 135 -1.49 -2.03 -12.68
C ILE A 135 -2.36 -2.81 -13.67
N GLY A 136 -3.65 -3.03 -13.36
CA GLY A 136 -4.54 -3.83 -14.18
C GLY A 136 -6.01 -3.67 -13.81
N GLN A 137 -6.81 -4.61 -14.24
CA GLN A 137 -8.23 -4.69 -13.94
C GLN A 137 -8.68 -6.14 -13.74
N VAL A 138 -9.77 -6.35 -13.01
CA VAL A 138 -10.29 -7.69 -12.68
C VAL A 138 -11.61 -7.91 -13.41
N HIS A 139 -11.74 -9.08 -14.02
CA HIS A 139 -12.92 -9.53 -14.76
C HIS A 139 -13.53 -10.77 -14.10
N GLU A 140 -14.84 -10.90 -14.22
CA GLU A 140 -15.57 -12.11 -13.87
C GLU A 140 -15.66 -13.00 -15.11
N ALA A 141 -15.41 -14.29 -14.92
CA ALA A 141 -15.60 -15.27 -15.98
C ALA A 141 -16.11 -16.60 -15.41
N TYR A 142 -16.59 -17.46 -16.32
CA TYR A 142 -16.96 -18.85 -16.02
C TYR A 142 -16.16 -19.73 -16.97
N THR A 143 -15.39 -20.67 -16.44
CA THR A 143 -14.64 -21.63 -17.22
C THR A 143 -15.58 -22.60 -17.96
N ASP A 144 -15.07 -23.35 -18.92
CA ASP A 144 -15.80 -24.43 -19.58
C ASP A 144 -16.21 -25.53 -18.60
N ALA A 145 -15.43 -25.74 -17.52
CA ALA A 145 -15.76 -26.64 -16.41
C ALA A 145 -16.89 -26.12 -15.49
N GLY A 146 -17.32 -24.86 -15.67
CA GLY A 146 -18.37 -24.24 -14.89
C GLY A 146 -17.87 -23.47 -13.65
N ASP A 147 -16.57 -23.39 -13.41
CA ASP A 147 -16.01 -22.66 -12.27
C ASP A 147 -16.16 -21.16 -12.47
N LYS A 148 -16.64 -20.45 -11.46
CA LYS A 148 -16.67 -19.01 -11.44
C LYS A 148 -15.31 -18.47 -11.01
N VAL A 149 -14.66 -17.67 -11.85
CA VAL A 149 -13.29 -17.17 -11.63
C VAL A 149 -13.20 -15.65 -11.69
N ALA A 150 -12.24 -15.11 -10.96
CA ALA A 150 -11.77 -13.73 -11.09
C ALA A 150 -10.48 -13.73 -11.92
N VAL A 151 -10.47 -12.95 -12.99
CA VAL A 151 -9.35 -12.84 -13.92
C VAL A 151 -8.74 -11.44 -13.82
N LYS A 152 -7.58 -11.33 -13.17
CA LYS A 152 -6.81 -10.09 -13.03
C LYS A 152 -5.90 -9.95 -14.25
N VAL A 153 -6.06 -8.88 -15.02
CA VAL A 153 -5.35 -8.67 -16.29
C VAL A 153 -4.57 -7.38 -16.23
N GLN A 154 -3.26 -7.44 -16.50
CA GLN A 154 -2.40 -6.25 -16.51
C GLN A 154 -2.72 -5.30 -17.67
N TYR A 155 -2.50 -4.01 -17.47
CA TYR A 155 -2.51 -3.05 -18.56
C TYR A 155 -1.39 -3.36 -19.56
N PRO A 156 -1.62 -3.14 -20.85
CA PRO A 156 -0.61 -3.44 -21.87
C PRO A 156 0.70 -2.70 -21.59
N ARG A 157 1.83 -3.44 -21.66
CA ARG A 157 3.19 -2.91 -21.58
C ARG A 157 3.51 -2.13 -20.28
N ILE A 158 2.76 -2.39 -19.19
CA ILE A 158 3.00 -1.70 -17.91
C ILE A 158 4.41 -1.96 -17.39
N LYS A 159 4.89 -3.20 -17.49
CA LYS A 159 6.22 -3.61 -17.05
C LYS A 159 7.34 -2.83 -17.73
N ASP A 160 7.21 -2.52 -19.03
CA ASP A 160 8.20 -1.78 -19.82
C ASP A 160 8.29 -0.30 -19.43
N SER A 161 7.29 0.23 -18.74
CA SER A 161 7.19 1.65 -18.43
C SER A 161 7.40 2.01 -16.95
N ILE A 162 7.50 1.01 -16.07
CA ILE A 162 7.57 1.23 -14.61
C ILE A 162 8.63 2.27 -14.24
N ASP A 163 9.89 2.06 -14.65
CA ASP A 163 10.99 2.93 -14.26
C ASP A 163 10.77 4.36 -14.74
N SER A 164 10.40 4.50 -16.02
CA SER A 164 10.15 5.83 -16.60
C SER A 164 8.91 6.50 -15.98
N ASP A 165 7.89 5.75 -15.59
CA ASP A 165 6.69 6.29 -14.99
C ASP A 165 6.96 6.80 -13.56
N VAL A 166 7.73 6.05 -12.78
CA VAL A 166 8.18 6.48 -11.44
C VAL A 166 9.03 7.75 -11.53
N ASP A 167 10.01 7.80 -12.44
CA ASP A 167 10.84 8.97 -12.64
C ASP A 167 10.02 10.19 -13.10
N ASN A 168 9.01 9.99 -13.93
CA ASN A 168 8.10 11.02 -14.38
C ASN A 168 7.22 11.55 -13.23
N VAL A 169 6.72 10.69 -12.36
CA VAL A 169 5.94 11.09 -11.17
C VAL A 169 6.76 12.00 -10.28
N ILE A 170 8.00 11.62 -9.95
CA ILE A 170 8.89 12.45 -9.12
C ILE A 170 9.23 13.77 -9.81
N THR A 171 9.48 13.74 -11.09
CA THR A 171 9.75 14.98 -11.86
C THR A 171 8.55 15.92 -11.78
N LEU A 172 7.32 15.41 -11.93
CA LEU A 172 6.10 16.19 -11.78
C LEU A 172 5.95 16.76 -10.36
N LEU A 173 6.19 15.94 -9.34
CA LEU A 173 6.08 16.37 -7.95
C LEU A 173 7.14 17.42 -7.58
N ARG A 174 8.35 17.33 -8.12
CA ARG A 174 9.40 18.36 -7.96
C ARG A 174 9.05 19.64 -8.68
N LEU A 175 8.60 19.57 -9.93
CA LEU A 175 8.23 20.75 -10.73
C LEU A 175 7.01 21.48 -10.16
N SER A 176 6.06 20.75 -9.55
CA SER A 176 4.91 21.33 -8.89
C SER A 176 5.21 21.89 -7.49
N GLY A 177 6.44 21.72 -6.97
CA GLY A 177 6.82 22.17 -5.64
C GLY A 177 6.11 21.42 -4.50
N LEU A 178 5.47 20.29 -4.81
CA LEU A 178 4.75 19.45 -3.83
C LEU A 178 5.69 18.66 -2.93
N ILE A 179 6.96 18.50 -3.32
CA ILE A 179 7.99 17.85 -2.50
C ILE A 179 9.22 18.75 -2.35
N PRO A 180 9.93 18.72 -1.20
CA PRO A 180 11.15 19.48 -0.98
C PRO A 180 12.24 19.13 -2.00
N LYS A 181 13.00 20.15 -2.45
CA LYS A 181 14.07 19.95 -3.46
C LYS A 181 15.29 19.23 -2.91
N ASP A 182 15.55 19.42 -1.62
CA ASP A 182 16.80 19.00 -0.97
C ASP A 182 16.68 17.63 -0.28
N ALA A 183 15.50 17.00 -0.29
CA ALA A 183 15.33 15.67 0.27
C ALA A 183 15.81 14.58 -0.69
N ASN A 184 16.53 13.60 -0.15
CA ASN A 184 17.01 12.45 -0.91
C ASN A 184 15.92 11.36 -0.98
N TYR A 185 15.23 11.29 -2.11
CA TYR A 185 14.19 10.30 -2.36
C TYR A 185 14.69 9.07 -3.12
N GLN A 186 16.00 8.94 -3.38
CA GLN A 186 16.49 7.91 -4.28
C GLN A 186 16.16 6.49 -3.79
N ALA A 187 16.44 6.21 -2.52
CA ALA A 187 16.14 4.90 -1.93
C ALA A 187 14.63 4.58 -2.01
N LEU A 188 13.78 5.57 -1.77
CA LEU A 188 12.32 5.43 -1.87
C LEU A 188 11.86 5.16 -3.30
N LEU A 189 12.49 5.79 -4.28
CA LEU A 189 12.19 5.59 -5.70
C LEU A 189 12.63 4.21 -6.19
N ASP A 190 13.81 3.78 -5.79
CA ASP A 190 14.32 2.45 -6.12
C ASP A 190 13.40 1.37 -5.53
N GLU A 191 12.94 1.59 -4.32
CA GLU A 191 11.96 0.71 -3.68
C GLU A 191 10.59 0.74 -4.40
N ALA A 192 10.10 1.93 -4.80
CA ALA A 192 8.86 2.05 -5.57
C ALA A 192 8.94 1.30 -6.91
N LYS A 193 10.08 1.41 -7.61
CA LYS A 193 10.33 0.67 -8.85
C LYS A 193 10.33 -0.83 -8.58
N GLN A 194 11.07 -1.28 -7.57
CA GLN A 194 11.15 -2.70 -7.21
C GLN A 194 9.77 -3.29 -6.89
N GLN A 195 8.95 -2.57 -6.10
CA GLN A 195 7.60 -3.02 -5.78
C GLN A 195 6.70 -3.11 -7.01
N LEU A 196 6.76 -2.12 -7.90
CA LEU A 196 5.97 -2.16 -9.12
C LEU A 196 6.42 -3.29 -10.05
N HIS A 197 7.71 -3.59 -10.11
CA HIS A 197 8.22 -4.75 -10.85
C HIS A 197 7.74 -6.05 -10.22
N ASP A 198 7.70 -6.15 -8.89
CA ASP A 198 7.17 -7.31 -8.17
C ASP A 198 5.66 -7.48 -8.41
N GLU A 199 4.88 -6.41 -8.33
CA GLU A 199 3.44 -6.40 -8.65
C GLU A 199 3.17 -6.73 -10.13
N ALA A 200 4.11 -6.43 -11.04
CA ALA A 200 4.01 -6.76 -12.47
C ALA A 200 4.39 -8.21 -12.81
N ASP A 201 4.66 -9.04 -11.81
CA ASP A 201 4.90 -10.48 -11.98
C ASP A 201 3.77 -11.29 -11.35
N TYR A 202 2.71 -11.56 -12.11
CA TYR A 202 1.56 -12.31 -11.60
C TYR A 202 1.86 -13.78 -11.30
N ARG A 203 2.93 -14.36 -11.84
CA ARG A 203 3.40 -15.69 -11.40
C ARG A 203 3.98 -15.65 -9.99
N LYS A 204 4.67 -14.55 -9.64
CA LYS A 204 5.18 -14.33 -8.28
C LYS A 204 4.03 -14.18 -7.29
N GLU A 205 3.01 -13.38 -7.64
CA GLU A 205 1.79 -13.21 -6.84
C GLU A 205 1.05 -14.53 -6.65
N ALA A 206 0.84 -15.30 -7.74
CA ALA A 206 0.20 -16.62 -7.68
C ALA A 206 0.92 -17.60 -6.74
N LYS A 207 2.27 -17.66 -6.81
CA LYS A 207 3.07 -18.49 -5.90
C LYS A 207 2.93 -18.05 -4.43
N ALA A 208 2.87 -16.75 -4.17
CA ALA A 208 2.63 -16.26 -2.82
C ALA A 208 1.23 -16.66 -2.32
N MET A 209 0.19 -16.50 -3.16
CA MET A 209 -1.17 -16.93 -2.83
C MET A 209 -1.24 -18.42 -2.52
N MET A 210 -0.60 -19.27 -3.33
CA MET A 210 -0.57 -20.72 -3.09
C MET A 210 0.09 -21.06 -1.75
N ARG A 211 1.22 -20.41 -1.40
CA ARG A 211 1.88 -20.62 -0.10
C ARG A 211 1.01 -20.18 1.07
N PHE A 212 0.35 -19.03 0.94
CA PHE A 212 -0.56 -18.55 1.98
C PHE A 212 -1.81 -19.42 2.11
N ASN A 213 -2.37 -19.91 1.00
CA ASN A 213 -3.48 -20.85 1.02
C ASN A 213 -3.10 -22.14 1.78
N GLU A 214 -1.92 -22.69 1.50
CA GLU A 214 -1.40 -23.90 2.18
C GLU A 214 -1.20 -23.65 3.69
N ARG A 215 -0.58 -22.53 4.08
CA ARG A 215 -0.32 -22.17 5.48
C ARG A 215 -1.60 -21.88 6.27
N LEU A 216 -2.59 -21.30 5.61
CA LEU A 216 -3.88 -20.94 6.22
C LEU A 216 -4.94 -22.04 6.10
N ASN A 217 -4.61 -23.21 5.55
CA ASN A 217 -5.57 -24.28 5.33
C ASN A 217 -6.22 -24.79 6.64
N ALA A 218 -5.53 -24.68 7.77
CA ALA A 218 -6.08 -25.02 9.09
C ALA A 218 -6.99 -23.92 9.69
N HIS A 219 -6.97 -22.71 9.14
CA HIS A 219 -7.79 -21.60 9.61
C HIS A 219 -9.21 -21.72 9.09
N THR A 220 -10.17 -21.61 9.98
CA THR A 220 -11.61 -21.64 9.63
C THR A 220 -12.14 -20.27 9.23
N ASP A 221 -11.43 -19.21 9.62
CA ASP A 221 -11.90 -17.82 9.57
C ASP A 221 -11.24 -16.98 8.46
N LEU A 222 -10.15 -17.49 7.86
CA LEU A 222 -9.40 -16.83 6.79
C LEU A 222 -9.43 -17.68 5.53
N VAL A 223 -9.56 -17.06 4.37
CA VAL A 223 -9.62 -17.75 3.08
C VAL A 223 -8.74 -17.02 2.05
N VAL A 224 -7.93 -17.79 1.35
CA VAL A 224 -7.20 -17.34 0.15
C VAL A 224 -7.80 -18.05 -1.05
N PRO A 225 -8.16 -17.35 -2.15
CA PRO A 225 -8.67 -17.98 -3.35
C PRO A 225 -7.70 -19.01 -3.94
N ASN A 226 -8.18 -20.12 -4.48
CA ASN A 226 -7.34 -21.04 -5.21
C ASN A 226 -6.91 -20.44 -6.56
N ILE A 227 -5.71 -20.77 -7.00
CA ILE A 227 -5.15 -20.33 -8.27
C ILE A 227 -5.43 -21.35 -9.36
N HIS A 228 -5.99 -20.89 -10.49
CA HIS A 228 -6.12 -21.65 -11.71
C HIS A 228 -4.80 -21.57 -12.50
N SER A 229 -3.86 -22.47 -12.19
CA SER A 229 -2.47 -22.40 -12.70
C SER A 229 -2.38 -22.50 -14.22
N THR A 230 -3.27 -23.23 -14.89
CA THR A 230 -3.31 -23.34 -16.35
C THR A 230 -3.74 -22.05 -17.04
N LEU A 231 -4.55 -21.23 -16.37
CA LEU A 231 -5.05 -19.94 -16.82
C LEU A 231 -4.24 -18.75 -16.27
N THR A 232 -3.16 -19.04 -15.51
CA THR A 232 -2.30 -18.01 -14.91
C THR A 232 -0.99 -17.89 -15.69
N THR A 233 -0.65 -16.65 -16.08
CA THR A 233 0.54 -16.32 -16.87
C THR A 233 1.29 -15.15 -16.21
N ASP A 234 2.31 -14.60 -16.86
CA ASP A 234 3.03 -13.43 -16.34
C ASP A 234 2.17 -12.19 -16.23
N ARG A 235 1.11 -12.07 -17.09
CA ARG A 235 0.28 -10.87 -17.19
C ARG A 235 -1.21 -11.12 -16.90
N VAL A 236 -1.59 -12.36 -16.64
CA VAL A 236 -2.95 -12.74 -16.27
C VAL A 236 -2.91 -13.65 -15.06
N LEU A 237 -3.61 -13.28 -13.99
CA LEU A 237 -3.78 -14.09 -12.78
C LEU A 237 -5.24 -14.51 -12.69
N THR A 238 -5.47 -15.82 -12.70
CA THR A 238 -6.82 -16.40 -12.59
C THR A 238 -6.94 -17.14 -11.27
N MET A 239 -7.96 -16.79 -10.51
CA MET A 239 -8.26 -17.35 -9.20
C MET A 239 -9.76 -17.58 -9.02
N ASP A 240 -10.15 -18.36 -8.01
CA ASP A 240 -11.56 -18.52 -7.64
C ASP A 240 -12.22 -17.14 -7.41
N PHE A 241 -13.44 -17.00 -7.91
CA PHE A 241 -14.23 -15.81 -7.60
C PHE A 241 -14.78 -15.91 -6.18
N MET A 242 -14.32 -15.02 -5.31
CA MET A 242 -14.79 -14.97 -3.93
C MET A 242 -15.90 -13.94 -3.77
N ALA A 243 -17.07 -14.40 -3.34
CA ALA A 243 -18.14 -13.50 -2.92
C ALA A 243 -17.82 -12.93 -1.53
N GLY A 244 -18.20 -11.69 -1.30
CA GLY A 244 -18.00 -11.00 -0.03
C GLY A 244 -18.21 -9.48 -0.18
N GLU A 245 -18.31 -8.81 0.95
CA GLU A 245 -18.43 -7.37 1.03
C GLU A 245 -17.07 -6.75 1.42
N PRO A 246 -16.75 -5.53 0.98
CA PRO A 246 -15.56 -4.81 1.47
C PRO A 246 -15.54 -4.80 3.00
N ILE A 247 -14.39 -5.09 3.62
CA ILE A 247 -14.28 -5.18 5.09
C ILE A 247 -14.75 -3.89 5.80
N GLU A 248 -14.68 -2.76 5.13
CA GLU A 248 -15.12 -1.46 5.63
C GLU A 248 -16.64 -1.39 5.89
N THR A 249 -17.44 -2.26 5.28
CA THR A 249 -18.90 -2.36 5.55
C THR A 249 -19.18 -2.78 6.98
N LEU A 250 -18.19 -3.42 7.64
CA LEU A 250 -18.29 -3.80 9.05
C LEU A 250 -18.45 -2.61 10.00
N THR A 251 -18.23 -1.36 9.57
CA THR A 251 -18.59 -0.17 10.37
C THR A 251 -20.05 -0.17 10.83
N LYS A 252 -20.93 -0.86 10.11
CA LYS A 252 -22.36 -0.99 10.40
C LYS A 252 -22.71 -2.30 11.11
N ALA A 253 -21.73 -3.19 11.31
CA ALA A 253 -21.95 -4.49 11.94
C ALA A 253 -21.95 -4.38 13.47
N GLU A 254 -22.47 -5.43 14.13
CA GLU A 254 -22.43 -5.55 15.57
C GLU A 254 -21.00 -5.51 16.13
N PRO A 255 -20.76 -4.94 17.32
CA PRO A 255 -19.43 -4.81 17.92
C PRO A 255 -18.66 -6.13 17.99
N ALA A 256 -19.34 -7.24 18.28
CA ALA A 256 -18.72 -8.57 18.36
C ALA A 256 -18.15 -9.03 17.00
N VAL A 257 -18.84 -8.73 15.90
CA VAL A 257 -18.38 -9.06 14.53
C VAL A 257 -17.15 -8.24 14.18
N ARG A 258 -17.19 -6.93 14.45
CA ARG A 258 -16.04 -6.02 14.22
C ARG A 258 -14.82 -6.45 15.02
N HIS A 259 -15.02 -6.74 16.31
CA HIS A 259 -13.98 -7.24 17.22
C HIS A 259 -13.35 -8.53 16.69
N ARG A 260 -14.17 -9.53 16.30
CA ARG A 260 -13.69 -10.81 15.75
C ARG A 260 -12.84 -10.59 14.49
N ALA A 261 -13.35 -9.82 13.53
CA ALA A 261 -12.65 -9.58 12.27
C ALA A 261 -11.26 -8.90 12.49
N VAL A 262 -11.20 -7.88 13.35
CA VAL A 262 -9.93 -7.21 13.66
C VAL A 262 -8.99 -8.13 14.43
N SER A 263 -9.50 -8.93 15.39
CA SER A 263 -8.70 -9.91 16.11
C SER A 263 -8.04 -10.93 15.18
N GLN A 264 -8.79 -11.44 14.19
CA GLN A 264 -8.27 -12.37 13.18
C GLN A 264 -7.14 -11.76 12.35
N LEU A 265 -7.26 -10.50 11.95
CA LEU A 265 -6.22 -9.82 11.16
C LEU A 265 -4.97 -9.52 11.99
N PHE A 266 -5.10 -9.20 13.28
CA PHE A 266 -3.92 -9.06 14.17
C PHE A 266 -3.25 -10.41 14.40
N THR A 267 -4.03 -11.48 14.61
CA THR A 267 -3.49 -12.84 14.74
C THR A 267 -2.72 -13.23 13.48
N LEU A 268 -3.31 -13.01 12.31
CA LEU A 268 -2.64 -13.24 11.01
C LEU A 268 -1.33 -12.47 10.92
N LEU A 269 -1.29 -11.17 11.27
CA LEU A 269 -0.05 -10.39 11.26
C LEU A 269 1.05 -11.05 12.11
N PHE A 270 0.70 -11.53 13.30
CA PHE A 270 1.68 -12.16 14.19
C PHE A 270 2.16 -13.51 13.65
N GLU A 271 1.29 -14.28 13.01
CA GLU A 271 1.67 -15.51 12.30
C GLU A 271 2.56 -15.22 11.10
N GLU A 272 2.21 -14.25 10.28
CA GLU A 272 3.01 -13.80 9.14
C GLU A 272 4.44 -13.45 9.57
N VAL A 273 4.59 -12.67 10.66
CA VAL A 273 5.90 -12.21 11.15
C VAL A 273 6.68 -13.32 11.86
N PHE A 274 6.06 -14.04 12.80
CA PHE A 274 6.79 -14.88 13.75
C PHE A 274 6.76 -16.36 13.43
N VAL A 275 5.80 -16.81 12.60
CA VAL A 275 5.68 -18.22 12.19
C VAL A 275 6.08 -18.39 10.73
N PHE A 276 5.48 -17.59 9.83
CA PHE A 276 5.72 -17.74 8.39
C PHE A 276 7.05 -17.08 7.95
N GLY A 277 7.48 -16.01 8.61
CA GLY A 277 8.60 -15.18 8.17
C GLY A 277 8.32 -14.53 6.81
N GLU A 278 7.06 -14.46 6.41
CA GLU A 278 6.59 -13.89 5.15
C GLU A 278 5.30 -13.12 5.40
N VAL A 279 5.29 -11.84 5.04
CA VAL A 279 4.20 -10.89 5.35
C VAL A 279 3.63 -10.28 4.07
N GLN A 280 2.31 -10.29 3.96
CA GLN A 280 1.61 -9.48 2.98
C GLN A 280 1.59 -8.02 3.47
N THR A 281 2.36 -7.14 2.84
CA THR A 281 2.67 -5.82 3.37
C THR A 281 1.78 -4.68 2.85
N ASP A 282 0.81 -4.97 1.95
CA ASP A 282 -0.14 -3.96 1.47
C ASP A 282 -1.37 -3.86 2.36
N PRO A 283 -1.53 -2.80 3.17
CA PRO A 283 -2.63 -2.67 4.12
C PRO A 283 -3.90 -2.11 3.48
N ASN A 284 -4.02 -2.13 2.16
CA ASN A 284 -5.19 -1.62 1.46
C ASN A 284 -6.43 -2.45 1.87
N PHE A 285 -7.45 -1.77 2.42
CA PHE A 285 -8.67 -2.44 2.88
C PHE A 285 -9.43 -3.14 1.75
N ALA A 286 -9.27 -2.70 0.50
CA ALA A 286 -9.83 -3.36 -0.66
C ALA A 286 -9.29 -4.80 -0.89
N ASN A 287 -8.18 -5.16 -0.23
CA ASN A 287 -7.60 -6.50 -0.28
C ASN A 287 -8.32 -7.49 0.66
N TYR A 288 -9.30 -7.02 1.46
CA TYR A 288 -10.03 -7.83 2.41
C TYR A 288 -11.53 -7.79 2.10
N LEU A 289 -12.13 -8.96 1.83
CA LEU A 289 -13.59 -9.08 1.80
C LEU A 289 -14.07 -9.82 3.05
N TYR A 290 -15.21 -9.42 3.56
CA TYR A 290 -15.90 -10.10 4.62
C TYR A 290 -17.09 -10.89 4.05
N GLN A 291 -17.24 -12.14 4.45
CA GLN A 291 -18.35 -13.00 4.07
C GLN A 291 -19.37 -13.06 5.23
N PRO A 292 -20.51 -12.35 5.16
CA PRO A 292 -21.46 -12.28 6.28
C PRO A 292 -22.02 -13.63 6.70
N GLU A 293 -22.25 -14.53 5.75
CA GLU A 293 -22.85 -15.84 6.00
C GLU A 293 -21.93 -16.79 6.78
N SER A 294 -20.62 -16.75 6.52
CA SER A 294 -19.63 -17.62 7.15
C SER A 294 -18.80 -16.94 8.24
N GLY A 295 -18.81 -15.61 8.28
CA GLY A 295 -17.95 -14.81 9.17
C GLY A 295 -16.47 -14.82 8.78
N ARG A 296 -16.12 -15.30 7.57
CA ARG A 296 -14.74 -15.42 7.11
C ARG A 296 -14.25 -14.14 6.44
N ILE A 297 -12.92 -13.93 6.51
CA ILE A 297 -12.23 -12.88 5.79
C ILE A 297 -11.50 -13.50 4.60
N VAL A 298 -11.74 -12.97 3.40
CA VAL A 298 -11.04 -13.36 2.18
C VAL A 298 -9.87 -12.41 1.95
N LEU A 299 -8.70 -12.96 1.70
CA LEU A 299 -7.46 -12.25 1.39
C LEU A 299 -7.23 -12.32 -0.12
N LEU A 300 -7.22 -11.15 -0.82
CA LEU A 300 -7.29 -11.11 -2.28
C LEU A 300 -5.98 -10.77 -2.99
N ASP A 301 -5.04 -10.06 -2.37
CA ASP A 301 -3.85 -9.51 -3.03
C ASP A 301 -2.58 -9.90 -2.27
N PHE A 302 -1.63 -10.50 -2.97
CA PHE A 302 -0.34 -10.94 -2.45
C PHE A 302 0.85 -10.41 -3.27
N GLY A 303 0.61 -9.43 -4.14
CA GLY A 303 1.63 -8.82 -4.99
C GLY A 303 2.72 -8.08 -4.20
N ALA A 304 2.40 -7.62 -2.99
CA ALA A 304 3.33 -6.94 -2.09
C ALA A 304 3.80 -7.83 -0.93
N THR A 305 3.98 -9.14 -1.16
CA THR A 305 4.44 -10.07 -0.14
C THR A 305 5.97 -10.03 0.01
N ARG A 306 6.46 -9.94 1.26
CA ARG A 306 7.90 -9.87 1.58
C ARG A 306 8.31 -10.99 2.52
N GLN A 307 9.46 -11.60 2.24
CA GLN A 307 10.11 -12.54 3.15
C GLN A 307 11.07 -11.80 4.06
N TYR A 308 11.00 -12.08 5.35
CA TYR A 308 11.86 -11.50 6.37
C TYR A 308 12.90 -12.50 6.88
N THR A 309 14.12 -12.02 7.12
CA THR A 309 15.16 -12.85 7.70
C THR A 309 14.85 -13.15 9.18
N SER A 310 15.34 -14.31 9.68
CA SER A 310 15.20 -14.65 11.10
C SER A 310 15.82 -13.60 12.04
N ARG A 311 16.90 -12.91 11.58
CA ARG A 311 17.50 -11.81 12.33
C ARG A 311 16.54 -10.65 12.53
N PHE A 312 15.80 -10.31 11.47
CA PHE A 312 14.82 -9.22 11.47
C PHE A 312 13.62 -9.55 12.36
N THR A 313 13.00 -10.72 12.19
CA THR A 313 11.85 -11.14 12.99
C THR A 313 12.21 -11.30 14.47
N GLU A 314 13.41 -11.79 14.77
CA GLU A 314 13.91 -11.88 16.15
C GLU A 314 14.18 -10.48 16.74
N GLY A 315 14.64 -9.52 15.95
CA GLY A 315 14.74 -8.11 16.36
C GLY A 315 13.39 -7.55 16.82
N TYR A 316 12.32 -7.79 16.04
CA TYR A 316 10.96 -7.38 16.42
C TYR A 316 10.41 -8.15 17.63
N ARG A 317 10.75 -9.43 17.78
CA ARG A 317 10.41 -10.20 18.99
C ARG A 317 10.97 -9.53 20.24
N LYS A 318 12.26 -9.21 20.23
CA LYS A 318 12.94 -8.50 21.33
C LYS A 318 12.36 -7.11 21.55
N LEU A 319 12.08 -6.38 20.47
CA LEU A 319 11.46 -5.05 20.54
C LEU A 319 10.12 -5.08 21.28
N PHE A 320 9.24 -5.99 20.90
CA PHE A 320 7.92 -6.10 21.51
C PHE A 320 8.00 -6.58 22.98
N LEU A 321 8.88 -7.53 23.29
CA LEU A 321 9.13 -7.94 24.69
C LEU A 321 9.63 -6.77 25.54
N ALA A 322 10.64 -6.05 25.07
CA ALA A 322 11.17 -4.88 25.78
C ALA A 322 10.11 -3.77 25.95
N ALA A 323 9.25 -3.55 24.94
CA ALA A 323 8.15 -2.59 25.03
C ALA A 323 7.11 -3.00 26.08
N ILE A 324 6.77 -4.28 26.16
CA ILE A 324 5.86 -4.85 27.17
C ILE A 324 6.44 -4.70 28.58
N GLU A 325 7.74 -4.89 28.75
CA GLU A 325 8.48 -4.77 30.00
C GLU A 325 8.84 -3.31 30.35
N LYS A 326 8.59 -2.37 29.42
CA LYS A 326 8.98 -0.94 29.52
C LYS A 326 10.50 -0.78 29.69
N ASP A 327 11.26 -1.68 29.08
CA ASP A 327 12.72 -1.71 29.06
C ASP A 327 13.27 -0.85 27.91
N ASN A 328 13.48 0.45 28.14
CA ASN A 328 14.03 1.35 27.11
C ASN A 328 15.44 0.93 26.63
N PRO A 329 16.38 0.47 27.45
CA PRO A 329 17.63 -0.12 26.95
C PRO A 329 17.43 -1.32 26.04
N GLY A 330 16.48 -2.21 26.35
CA GLY A 330 16.11 -3.34 25.49
C GLY A 330 15.50 -2.90 24.16
N ILE A 331 14.63 -1.88 24.17
CA ILE A 331 14.09 -1.27 22.94
C ILE A 331 15.24 -0.72 22.08
N ASP A 332 16.16 0.03 22.66
CA ASP A 332 17.33 0.58 21.97
C ASP A 332 18.19 -0.51 21.31
N ALA A 333 18.52 -1.56 22.07
CA ALA A 333 19.28 -2.68 21.56
C ALA A 333 18.57 -3.41 20.39
N ALA A 334 17.26 -3.60 20.49
CA ALA A 334 16.44 -4.23 19.45
C ALA A 334 16.39 -3.36 18.18
N LEU A 335 16.18 -2.05 18.31
CA LEU A 335 16.17 -1.11 17.18
C LEU A 335 17.55 -1.05 16.49
N THR A 336 18.64 -1.10 17.27
CA THR A 336 20.00 -1.21 16.74
C THR A 336 20.20 -2.51 15.97
N GLN A 337 19.70 -3.65 16.49
CA GLN A 337 19.77 -4.95 15.81
C GLN A 337 19.01 -4.94 14.47
N ILE A 338 17.85 -4.27 14.41
CA ILE A 338 17.02 -4.11 13.21
C ILE A 338 17.71 -3.19 12.19
N GLY A 339 18.63 -2.32 12.62
CA GLY A 339 19.29 -1.32 11.78
C GLY A 339 18.48 -0.02 11.65
N PHE A 340 17.72 0.31 12.69
CA PHE A 340 16.78 1.44 12.65
C PHE A 340 17.46 2.81 12.79
N PHE A 341 18.67 2.86 13.33
CA PHE A 341 19.40 4.11 13.57
C PHE A 341 20.42 4.40 12.48
N ALA A 342 20.58 5.68 12.13
CA ALA A 342 21.72 6.14 11.37
C ALA A 342 23.02 6.02 12.17
N GLU A 343 24.18 5.86 11.50
CA GLU A 343 25.50 5.76 12.17
C GLU A 343 25.79 6.99 13.04
N ALA A 344 25.32 8.18 12.65
CA ALA A 344 25.58 9.45 13.32
C ALA A 344 24.31 10.06 13.92
N ILE A 345 23.46 9.24 14.61
CA ILE A 345 22.27 9.74 15.30
C ILE A 345 22.67 10.54 16.55
N LEU A 346 22.05 11.71 16.75
CA LEU A 346 22.23 12.51 17.95
C LEU A 346 21.44 11.90 19.13
N PRO A 347 21.92 12.06 20.38
CA PRO A 347 21.21 11.55 21.56
C PRO A 347 19.75 12.00 21.66
N GLU A 348 19.46 13.27 21.32
CA GLU A 348 18.11 13.85 21.32
C GLU A 348 17.21 13.19 20.28
N GLN A 349 17.72 12.99 19.06
CA GLN A 349 17.00 12.31 17.98
C GLN A 349 16.70 10.86 18.36
N LYS A 350 17.69 10.18 18.97
CA LYS A 350 17.53 8.81 19.45
C LYS A 350 16.45 8.72 20.53
N ALA A 351 16.43 9.67 21.47
CA ALA A 351 15.36 9.74 22.49
C ALA A 351 13.97 9.93 21.86
N SER A 352 13.86 10.79 20.85
CA SER A 352 12.60 11.00 20.12
C SER A 352 12.14 9.76 19.34
N VAL A 353 13.08 8.99 18.75
CA VAL A 353 12.77 7.70 18.11
C VAL A 353 12.25 6.70 19.14
N LEU A 354 12.90 6.58 20.31
CA LEU A 354 12.44 5.69 21.38
C LEU A 354 11.03 6.08 21.85
N GLU A 355 10.75 7.37 21.98
CA GLU A 355 9.42 7.87 22.35
C GLU A 355 8.36 7.56 21.30
N LEU A 356 8.72 7.69 20.01
CA LEU A 356 7.85 7.31 18.88
C LEU A 356 7.52 5.82 18.92
N VAL A 357 8.52 4.97 19.13
CA VAL A 357 8.35 3.52 19.23
C VAL A 357 7.51 3.14 20.44
N ASN A 358 7.76 3.73 21.62
CA ASN A 358 6.92 3.50 22.79
C ASN A 358 5.45 3.89 22.53
N THR A 359 5.22 5.00 21.83
CA THR A 359 3.86 5.40 21.43
C THR A 359 3.24 4.37 20.49
N ALA A 360 3.97 3.88 19.49
CA ALA A 360 3.49 2.86 18.57
C ALA A 360 3.17 1.52 19.27
N CYS A 361 3.87 1.22 20.37
CA CYS A 361 3.69 0.00 21.15
C CYS A 361 2.62 0.12 22.26
N GLU A 362 1.95 1.28 22.43
CA GLU A 362 0.89 1.43 23.45
C GLU A 362 -0.17 0.32 23.45
N PRO A 363 -0.66 -0.17 22.27
CA PRO A 363 -1.65 -1.24 22.24
C PRO A 363 -1.19 -2.56 22.85
N ILE A 364 0.12 -2.77 22.99
CA ILE A 364 0.71 -3.99 23.61
C ILE A 364 1.34 -3.72 24.98
N ALA A 365 1.48 -2.46 25.39
CA ALA A 365 2.18 -2.07 26.62
C ALA A 365 1.49 -2.56 27.89
N THR A 366 0.18 -2.77 27.84
CA THR A 366 -0.62 -3.26 28.97
C THR A 366 -1.44 -4.48 28.58
N ASP A 367 -1.65 -5.40 29.52
CA ASP A 367 -2.56 -6.54 29.34
C ASP A 367 -3.99 -6.11 29.61
N ALA A 368 -4.50 -5.24 28.76
CA ALA A 368 -5.83 -4.67 28.86
C ALA A 368 -6.37 -4.31 27.46
N PRO A 369 -7.70 -4.25 27.28
CA PRO A 369 -8.28 -3.79 26.03
C PRO A 369 -7.87 -2.35 25.69
N PHE A 370 -7.35 -2.13 24.47
CA PHE A 370 -7.00 -0.84 23.91
C PHE A 370 -8.11 -0.36 22.96
N ASN A 371 -8.63 0.83 23.17
CA ASN A 371 -9.69 1.41 22.34
C ASN A 371 -9.08 2.19 21.16
N PHE A 372 -9.07 1.58 19.98
CA PHE A 372 -8.52 2.18 18.77
C PHE A 372 -9.32 3.37 18.25
N GLY A 373 -10.64 3.37 18.44
CA GLY A 373 -11.51 4.46 17.97
C GLY A 373 -11.30 5.79 18.72
N GLN A 374 -10.86 5.73 19.97
CA GLN A 374 -10.70 6.91 20.83
C GLN A 374 -9.24 7.32 21.07
N ALA A 375 -8.27 6.44 20.71
CA ALA A 375 -6.89 6.59 21.15
C ALA A 375 -6.08 7.67 20.42
N ASP A 376 -6.59 8.25 19.34
CA ASP A 376 -5.90 9.22 18.44
C ASP A 376 -4.44 8.83 18.09
N LEU A 377 -4.12 7.53 18.24
CA LEU A 377 -2.76 6.98 18.13
C LEU A 377 -2.09 7.36 16.80
N ALA A 378 -2.81 7.25 15.68
CA ALA A 378 -2.29 7.58 14.36
C ALA A 378 -1.89 9.07 14.28
N THR A 379 -2.70 9.96 14.84
CA THR A 379 -2.42 11.42 14.90
C THR A 379 -1.21 11.70 15.75
N ARG A 380 -1.07 11.07 16.91
CA ARG A 380 0.08 11.26 17.82
C ARG A 380 1.37 10.75 17.19
N LEU A 381 1.33 9.57 16.55
CA LEU A 381 2.50 9.01 15.82
C LEU A 381 2.94 9.95 14.71
N ARG A 382 1.99 10.45 13.91
CA ARG A 382 2.25 11.39 12.84
C ARG A 382 2.90 12.67 13.37
N ASN A 383 2.32 13.30 14.36
CA ASN A 383 2.84 14.56 14.92
C ASN A 383 4.25 14.39 15.50
N ARG A 384 4.53 13.27 16.18
CA ARG A 384 5.88 12.96 16.68
C ARG A 384 6.88 12.70 15.56
N GLY A 385 6.47 11.97 14.50
CA GLY A 385 7.30 11.76 13.32
C GLY A 385 7.64 13.07 12.61
N MET A 386 6.66 13.98 12.48
CA MET A 386 6.90 15.31 11.92
C MET A 386 7.88 16.13 12.76
N ALA A 387 7.70 16.19 14.09
CA ALA A 387 8.61 16.89 14.97
C ALA A 387 10.05 16.36 14.84
N LEU A 388 10.23 15.04 14.80
CA LEU A 388 11.54 14.41 14.58
C LEU A 388 12.18 14.83 13.24
N SER A 389 11.41 14.85 12.17
CA SER A 389 11.92 15.19 10.83
C SER A 389 12.10 16.70 10.63
N MET A 390 11.09 17.52 10.98
CA MET A 390 11.04 18.93 10.63
C MET A 390 11.76 19.82 11.67
N GLU A 391 11.66 19.49 12.96
CA GLU A 391 12.23 20.30 14.03
C GLU A 391 13.65 19.85 14.39
N GLN A 392 13.89 18.52 14.40
CA GLN A 392 15.20 17.96 14.75
C GLN A 392 16.06 17.60 13.55
N GLY A 393 15.55 17.76 12.34
CA GLY A 393 16.28 17.50 11.10
C GLY A 393 16.72 16.04 10.90
N TYR A 394 16.04 15.08 11.54
CA TYR A 394 16.37 13.66 11.43
C TYR A 394 15.60 13.03 10.26
N TRP A 395 16.28 12.92 9.14
CA TRP A 395 15.76 12.39 7.87
C TRP A 395 16.31 10.99 7.56
N HIS A 396 16.47 10.17 8.55
CA HIS A 396 16.94 8.80 8.33
C HIS A 396 15.76 7.89 7.95
N THR A 397 15.89 7.21 6.83
CA THR A 397 14.93 6.19 6.41
C THR A 397 15.29 4.86 7.06
N PRO A 398 14.41 4.26 7.88
CA PRO A 398 14.61 2.91 8.40
C PRO A 398 14.80 1.89 7.28
N PRO A 399 15.32 0.68 7.57
CA PRO A 399 15.40 -0.37 6.57
C PRO A 399 14.05 -0.60 5.89
N ALA A 400 14.06 -0.85 4.58
CA ALA A 400 12.85 -1.05 3.80
C ALA A 400 11.91 -2.11 4.43
N ASP A 401 12.48 -3.20 4.94
CA ASP A 401 11.69 -4.25 5.62
C ASP A 401 10.94 -3.70 6.84
N ALA A 402 11.55 -2.80 7.63
CA ALA A 402 10.88 -2.16 8.76
C ALA A 402 9.75 -1.24 8.30
N LEU A 403 9.97 -0.44 7.25
CA LEU A 403 8.92 0.43 6.69
C LEU A 403 7.69 -0.37 6.26
N PHE A 404 7.90 -1.51 5.58
CA PHE A 404 6.78 -2.33 5.11
C PHE A 404 6.02 -3.01 6.24
N LEU A 405 6.73 -3.49 7.26
CA LEU A 405 6.09 -4.05 8.45
C LEU A 405 5.30 -2.96 9.20
N HIS A 406 5.88 -1.77 9.37
CA HIS A 406 5.19 -0.64 10.01
C HIS A 406 3.95 -0.21 9.22
N ARG A 407 4.03 -0.25 7.88
CA ARG A 407 2.88 0.00 7.01
C ARG A 407 1.73 -0.98 7.28
N LYS A 408 2.03 -2.28 7.37
CA LYS A 408 1.03 -3.30 7.68
C LYS A 408 0.42 -3.06 9.06
N ILE A 409 1.24 -2.81 10.08
CA ILE A 409 0.78 -2.50 11.45
C ILE A 409 -0.10 -1.25 11.48
N ALA A 410 0.37 -0.16 10.87
CA ALA A 410 -0.38 1.10 10.80
C ALA A 410 -1.72 0.94 10.09
N GLY A 411 -1.76 0.17 8.99
CA GLY A 411 -3.01 -0.15 8.30
C GLY A 411 -4.00 -0.90 9.18
N LEU A 412 -3.54 -1.87 9.97
CA LEU A 412 -4.41 -2.57 10.92
C LEU A 412 -4.89 -1.65 12.04
N TYR A 413 -4.05 -0.75 12.54
CA TYR A 413 -4.45 0.25 13.54
C TYR A 413 -5.52 1.18 12.97
N LEU A 414 -5.36 1.65 11.74
CA LEU A 414 -6.34 2.48 11.06
C LEU A 414 -7.66 1.73 10.80
N LEU A 415 -7.61 0.45 10.45
CA LEU A 415 -8.81 -0.37 10.28
C LEU A 415 -9.52 -0.56 11.63
N ALA A 416 -8.77 -0.89 12.69
CA ALA A 416 -9.33 -1.04 14.03
C ALA A 416 -9.98 0.25 14.54
N ALA A 417 -9.35 1.40 14.28
CA ALA A 417 -9.89 2.72 14.60
C ALA A 417 -11.16 3.03 13.78
N LYS A 418 -11.14 2.76 12.47
CA LYS A 418 -12.28 2.97 11.58
C LYS A 418 -13.49 2.11 11.96
N LEU A 419 -13.23 0.89 12.41
CA LEU A 419 -14.27 -0.04 12.86
C LEU A 419 -14.63 0.16 14.34
N ASP A 420 -14.06 1.16 15.02
CA ASP A 420 -14.29 1.48 16.44
C ASP A 420 -14.15 0.24 17.33
N VAL A 421 -13.00 -0.43 17.25
CA VAL A 421 -12.74 -1.68 17.97
C VAL A 421 -11.90 -1.44 19.22
N THR A 422 -12.29 -2.11 20.30
CA THR A 422 -11.50 -2.22 21.54
C THR A 422 -10.96 -3.65 21.62
N LEU A 423 -9.62 -3.81 21.71
CA LEU A 423 -8.96 -5.11 21.58
C LEU A 423 -7.74 -5.24 22.50
N ASN A 424 -7.57 -6.35 23.20
CA ASN A 424 -6.35 -6.68 23.91
C ASN A 424 -5.32 -7.28 22.94
N VAL A 425 -4.54 -6.41 22.29
CA VAL A 425 -3.53 -6.82 21.31
C VAL A 425 -2.40 -7.61 21.96
N ARG A 426 -2.03 -7.27 23.21
CA ARG A 426 -1.02 -8.00 23.96
C ARG A 426 -1.39 -9.46 24.14
N ALA A 427 -2.63 -9.76 24.51
CA ALA A 427 -3.10 -11.14 24.67
C ALA A 427 -2.99 -11.95 23.38
N LEU A 428 -3.25 -11.33 22.21
CA LEU A 428 -3.08 -11.96 20.89
C LEU A 428 -1.61 -12.17 20.51
N LEU A 429 -0.72 -11.25 20.91
CA LEU A 429 0.70 -11.28 20.56
C LEU A 429 1.52 -12.25 21.42
N MET A 430 1.22 -12.35 22.71
CA MET A 430 2.05 -13.11 23.68
C MET A 430 2.36 -14.55 23.27
N PRO A 431 1.43 -15.34 22.70
CA PRO A 431 1.73 -16.71 22.25
C PRO A 431 2.90 -16.78 21.27
N TYR A 432 3.06 -15.75 20.42
CA TYR A 432 4.11 -15.70 19.39
C TYR A 432 5.44 -15.19 19.92
N LEU A 433 5.45 -14.48 21.05
CA LEU A 433 6.68 -13.99 21.69
C LEU A 433 7.32 -15.04 22.59
N THR A 434 6.50 -15.86 23.27
CA THR A 434 6.94 -16.82 24.30
C THR A 434 7.09 -18.25 23.79
N ALA A 435 6.58 -18.57 22.59
CA ALA A 435 6.76 -19.89 22.00
C ALA A 435 8.26 -20.19 21.80
N GLU A 436 8.78 -21.21 22.49
CA GLU A 436 10.06 -21.81 22.15
C GLU A 436 10.00 -22.23 20.67
N ARG A 437 11.07 -21.90 19.90
CA ARG A 437 11.15 -22.20 18.47
C ARG A 437 10.81 -23.69 18.25
N VAL A 438 9.62 -23.98 17.78
CA VAL A 438 9.38 -25.24 17.07
C VAL A 438 10.24 -25.13 15.82
N LYS A 439 11.41 -25.76 15.86
CA LYS A 439 12.25 -25.98 14.67
C LYS A 439 11.41 -26.82 13.70
N THR A 440 10.71 -26.16 12.78
CA THR A 440 10.26 -26.85 11.57
C THR A 440 11.52 -27.08 10.75
N ALA A 441 11.87 -28.37 10.68
CA ALA A 441 12.93 -28.91 9.85
C ALA A 441 12.65 -28.65 8.35
#